data_2a7ac4eaca68015d94dc96944c411e0c
#
_entry.id   2a7ac4eaca68015d94dc96944c411e0c
#
_cell.length_a   1.000
_cell.length_b   1.000
_cell.length_c   1.000
_cell.angle_alpha   90.00
_cell.angle_beta   90.00
_cell.angle_gamma   90.00
#
_symmetry.space_group_name_H-M   'P 1'
#
loop_
_entity.id
_entity.type
_entity.pdbx_description
1 polymer ?
#
loop_
_entity_poly.entity_id
_entity_poly.type
_entity_poly.pdbx_seq_one_letter_code
_entity_poly.pdbx_strand_id
1 'polypeptide(L)'
;LPCFPFAKQLGCSPNEVAQKIVDSLELDIGEAVAVGPYVNIRASLTWLANQINQKPEPKGSILIEHTSANPNGPFHVGRARNAVLGDTFVRMHRAAGYDVTAEYYVDDMGKQVGILCWALENLDEGRVHSLLDEGGITSEPSPHSEKHDHARVLWYQAANLLKAQDASVDAGVTELVQLSEEADEDVLNRFESAYQPVLDGMLETLGRMGIHFDSFTKESRFIVDGSVETMMEKLESSELHGVAENGAHFLELESKGVKGKSTQFFYRRGDGSSLYATRDLAYHQYKWTQSGRLMNILGEDHKLQSKQVGIALEELNIQPPEVVFYAFTKLDDGKMSTRRG
;
A
#
# COMPACT_ATOMS: atom_id res chain seq x y z
N LEU A 1 -7.95 35.30 4.35
CA LEU A 1 -9.40 35.26 4.13
C LEU A 1 -9.74 36.14 2.92
N PRO A 2 -10.34 35.64 1.82
CA PRO A 2 -10.85 36.44 0.72
C PRO A 2 -12.17 37.14 1.11
N CYS A 3 -12.27 38.43 0.86
CA CYS A 3 -13.44 39.23 1.25
C CYS A 3 -14.47 39.44 0.14
N PHE A 4 -14.29 38.93 -1.06
CA PHE A 4 -15.24 39.02 -2.16
C PHE A 4 -16.65 38.50 -1.83
N PRO A 5 -16.85 37.37 -1.14
CA PRO A 5 -18.22 36.89 -0.85
C PRO A 5 -19.01 37.84 0.04
N PHE A 6 -18.37 38.62 0.88
CA PHE A 6 -19.01 39.50 1.85
C PHE A 6 -19.31 40.90 1.29
N ALA A 7 -18.61 41.31 0.24
CA ALA A 7 -18.73 42.64 -0.36
C ALA A 7 -20.16 42.99 -0.80
N LYS A 8 -20.82 42.04 -1.46
CA LYS A 8 -22.22 42.20 -1.91
C LYS A 8 -23.20 42.33 -0.74
N GLN A 9 -22.99 41.59 0.33
CA GLN A 9 -23.85 41.59 1.52
C GLN A 9 -23.70 42.87 2.33
N LEU A 10 -22.48 43.42 2.39
CA LEU A 10 -22.14 44.59 3.17
C LEU A 10 -22.26 45.91 2.38
N GLY A 11 -22.52 45.83 1.08
CA GLY A 11 -22.70 47.01 0.22
C GLY A 11 -21.45 47.86 0.06
N CYS A 12 -20.24 47.25 0.21
CA CYS A 12 -18.97 47.97 0.06
C CYS A 12 -17.97 47.11 -0.72
N SER A 13 -16.83 47.72 -1.14
CA SER A 13 -15.82 47.00 -1.92
C SER A 13 -15.15 45.90 -1.11
N PRO A 14 -14.62 44.84 -1.76
CA PRO A 14 -13.88 43.78 -1.05
C PRO A 14 -12.69 44.30 -0.24
N ASN A 15 -12.03 45.37 -0.69
CA ASN A 15 -10.93 46.02 0.02
C ASN A 15 -11.39 46.71 1.31
N GLU A 16 -12.54 47.42 1.25
CA GLU A 16 -13.15 48.05 2.43
C GLU A 16 -13.62 46.99 3.44
N VAL A 17 -14.14 45.87 2.96
CA VAL A 17 -14.48 44.72 3.82
C VAL A 17 -13.24 44.19 4.52
N ALA A 18 -12.16 43.98 3.79
CA ALA A 18 -10.90 43.50 4.37
C ALA A 18 -10.38 44.46 5.46
N GLN A 19 -10.40 45.78 5.19
CA GLN A 19 -9.97 46.77 6.17
C GLN A 19 -10.87 46.79 7.40
N LYS A 20 -12.18 46.79 7.25
CA LYS A 20 -13.13 46.74 8.38
C LYS A 20 -12.95 45.50 9.24
N ILE A 21 -12.67 44.36 8.65
CA ILE A 21 -12.37 43.13 9.41
C ILE A 21 -11.10 43.33 10.22
N VAL A 22 -10.05 43.83 9.59
CA VAL A 22 -8.76 44.05 10.27
C VAL A 22 -8.91 45.02 11.45
N ASP A 23 -9.62 46.11 11.22
CA ASP A 23 -9.83 47.16 12.24
C ASP A 23 -10.65 46.67 13.45
N SER A 24 -11.44 45.63 13.28
CA SER A 24 -12.30 45.05 14.34
C SER A 24 -11.76 43.75 14.93
N LEU A 25 -10.65 43.22 14.42
CA LEU A 25 -10.13 41.88 14.77
C LEU A 25 -8.97 41.98 15.78
N GLU A 26 -9.19 41.53 16.98
CA GLU A 26 -8.13 41.30 17.96
C GLU A 26 -7.73 39.81 17.93
N LEU A 27 -6.43 39.52 17.81
CA LEU A 27 -5.90 38.16 17.65
C LEU A 27 -4.77 37.89 18.64
N ASP A 28 -4.93 36.87 19.46
CA ASP A 28 -3.87 36.36 20.32
C ASP A 28 -2.69 35.76 19.53
N ILE A 29 -2.96 35.29 18.32
CA ILE A 29 -1.95 34.65 17.46
C ILE A 29 -0.98 35.64 16.79
N GLY A 30 -1.34 36.93 16.73
CA GLY A 30 -0.53 37.95 16.05
C GLY A 30 -1.37 39.11 15.51
N GLU A 31 -1.01 39.63 14.34
CA GLU A 31 -1.70 40.75 13.71
C GLU A 31 -2.44 40.38 12.43
N ALA A 32 -3.61 41.00 12.21
CA ALA A 32 -4.31 40.94 10.93
C ALA A 32 -3.85 42.11 10.05
N VAL A 33 -3.67 41.86 8.76
CA VAL A 33 -3.24 42.90 7.78
C VAL A 33 -4.10 42.77 6.54
N ALA A 34 -4.72 43.87 6.12
CA ALA A 34 -5.42 43.95 4.85
C ALA A 34 -4.43 44.09 3.69
N VAL A 35 -4.51 43.17 2.72
CA VAL A 35 -3.74 43.23 1.47
C VAL A 35 -4.70 43.13 0.30
N GLY A 36 -5.09 44.28 -0.22
CA GLY A 36 -6.17 44.35 -1.20
C GLY A 36 -7.47 43.73 -0.63
N PRO A 37 -8.12 42.80 -1.35
CA PRO A 37 -9.36 42.17 -0.91
C PRO A 37 -9.16 40.99 0.05
N TYR A 38 -7.95 40.86 0.63
CA TYR A 38 -7.61 39.73 1.52
C TYR A 38 -7.25 40.22 2.93
N VAL A 39 -7.73 39.51 3.93
CA VAL A 39 -7.23 39.61 5.29
C VAL A 39 -6.19 38.51 5.48
N ASN A 40 -4.95 38.89 5.70
CA ASN A 40 -3.83 38.01 6.02
C ASN A 40 -3.56 38.09 7.54
N ILE A 41 -3.17 36.97 8.13
CA ILE A 41 -2.77 36.89 9.52
C ILE A 41 -1.27 36.63 9.55
N ARG A 42 -0.54 37.48 10.31
CA ARG A 42 0.88 37.33 10.62
C ARG A 42 0.99 36.84 12.06
N ALA A 43 1.36 35.56 12.23
CA ALA A 43 1.60 35.03 13.56
C ALA A 43 2.81 35.69 14.22
N SER A 44 2.70 36.02 15.50
CA SER A 44 3.82 36.52 16.28
C SER A 44 4.85 35.41 16.53
N LEU A 45 6.13 35.80 16.63
CA LEU A 45 7.21 34.85 16.95
C LEU A 45 6.99 34.18 18.32
N THR A 46 6.46 34.93 19.28
CA THR A 46 6.13 34.39 20.62
C THR A 46 5.06 33.34 20.53
N TRP A 47 3.99 33.57 19.79
CA TRP A 47 2.93 32.57 19.59
C TRP A 47 3.47 31.34 18.87
N LEU A 48 4.25 31.50 17.78
CA LEU A 48 4.89 30.41 17.08
C LEU A 48 5.80 29.58 17.96
N ALA A 49 6.65 30.22 18.78
CA ALA A 49 7.54 29.55 19.72
C ALA A 49 6.73 28.74 20.77
N ASN A 50 5.63 29.31 21.26
CA ASN A 50 4.75 28.60 22.17
C ASN A 50 4.09 27.40 21.54
N GLN A 51 3.64 27.51 20.26
CA GLN A 51 3.03 26.38 19.55
C GLN A 51 4.02 25.23 19.30
N ILE A 52 5.25 25.55 18.90
CA ILE A 52 6.30 24.54 18.68
C ILE A 52 6.62 23.76 19.97
N ASN A 53 6.53 24.41 21.11
CA ASN A 53 6.83 23.81 22.42
C ASN A 53 5.62 23.13 23.10
N GLN A 54 4.40 23.33 22.57
CA GLN A 54 3.21 22.65 23.12
C GLN A 54 3.20 21.19 22.70
N LYS A 55 3.01 20.29 23.68
CA LYS A 55 2.66 18.92 23.38
C LYS A 55 1.22 18.88 22.86
N PRO A 56 0.98 18.23 21.72
CA PRO A 56 -0.38 18.10 21.21
C PRO A 56 -1.24 17.27 22.18
N GLU A 57 -2.54 17.61 22.23
CA GLU A 57 -3.50 16.79 22.96
C GLU A 57 -3.64 15.41 22.31
N PRO A 58 -3.76 14.33 23.10
CA PRO A 58 -3.97 12.98 22.58
C PRO A 58 -5.24 12.89 21.72
N LYS A 59 -5.13 12.31 20.53
CA LYS A 59 -6.24 12.21 19.54
C LYS A 59 -6.71 10.78 19.27
N GLY A 60 -6.25 9.81 20.03
CA GLY A 60 -6.53 8.40 19.81
C GLY A 60 -5.54 7.72 18.87
N SER A 61 -5.81 6.45 18.53
CA SER A 61 -4.94 5.64 17.69
C SER A 61 -5.29 5.77 16.20
N ILE A 62 -4.28 5.62 15.35
CA ILE A 62 -4.41 5.44 13.91
C ILE A 62 -3.37 4.43 13.41
N LEU A 63 -3.80 3.48 12.56
CA LEU A 63 -2.91 2.60 11.84
C LEU A 63 -2.76 3.13 10.42
N ILE A 64 -1.52 3.39 10.01
CA ILE A 64 -1.17 3.89 8.67
C ILE A 64 -0.37 2.81 7.94
N GLU A 65 -1.00 2.19 6.96
CA GLU A 65 -0.34 1.25 6.07
C GLU A 65 0.29 1.97 4.89
N HIS A 66 1.57 1.74 4.67
CA HIS A 66 2.28 2.27 3.52
C HIS A 66 3.44 1.38 3.08
N THR A 67 3.99 1.64 1.90
CA THR A 67 5.08 0.92 1.27
C THR A 67 4.66 -0.47 0.82
N SER A 68 4.52 -1.44 1.73
CA SER A 68 4.02 -2.80 1.49
C SER A 68 4.48 -3.39 0.14
N ALA A 69 5.79 -3.25 -0.14
CA ALA A 69 6.38 -3.65 -1.41
C ALA A 69 6.74 -5.14 -1.37
N ASN A 70 6.35 -5.89 -2.42
CA ASN A 70 6.60 -7.32 -2.51
C ASN A 70 8.10 -7.63 -2.41
N PRO A 71 8.52 -8.60 -1.57
CA PRO A 71 9.93 -8.91 -1.31
C PRO A 71 10.50 -9.83 -2.40
N ASN A 72 10.65 -9.31 -3.62
CA ASN A 72 11.13 -10.05 -4.79
C ASN A 72 12.40 -9.46 -5.41
N GLY A 73 12.99 -8.45 -4.78
CA GLY A 73 14.22 -7.80 -5.20
C GLY A 73 14.45 -6.45 -4.51
N PRO A 74 15.47 -5.69 -4.88
CA PRO A 74 15.86 -4.46 -4.23
C PRO A 74 14.76 -3.42 -4.18
N PHE A 75 14.76 -2.61 -3.11
CA PHE A 75 13.88 -1.46 -3.02
C PHE A 75 14.36 -0.37 -3.97
N HIS A 76 13.55 -0.03 -4.98
CA HIS A 76 13.92 0.89 -6.05
C HIS A 76 13.10 2.20 -6.01
N VAL A 77 13.58 3.23 -6.72
CA VAL A 77 13.00 4.59 -6.73
C VAL A 77 11.52 4.62 -7.13
N GLY A 78 11.05 3.70 -7.96
CA GLY A 78 9.63 3.58 -8.32
C GLY A 78 8.70 3.33 -7.13
N ARG A 79 9.21 2.70 -6.06
CA ARG A 79 8.50 2.43 -4.79
C ARG A 79 8.74 3.51 -3.74
N ALA A 80 9.80 4.32 -3.89
CA ALA A 80 10.24 5.28 -2.88
C ALA A 80 9.19 6.36 -2.58
N ARG A 81 8.39 6.78 -3.57
CA ARG A 81 7.35 7.79 -3.35
C ARG A 81 6.31 7.36 -2.32
N ASN A 82 5.86 6.11 -2.37
CA ASN A 82 4.96 5.58 -1.34
C ASN A 82 5.60 5.64 0.04
N ALA A 83 6.84 5.15 0.16
CA ALA A 83 7.54 5.10 1.43
C ALA A 83 7.76 6.49 2.04
N VAL A 84 8.20 7.47 1.25
CA VAL A 84 8.42 8.85 1.71
C VAL A 84 7.10 9.51 2.11
N LEU A 85 6.05 9.37 1.30
CA LEU A 85 4.74 9.93 1.63
C LEU A 85 4.15 9.27 2.88
N GLY A 86 4.19 7.94 2.96
CA GLY A 86 3.68 7.18 4.10
C GLY A 86 4.36 7.58 5.40
N ASP A 87 5.69 7.59 5.43
CA ASP A 87 6.44 8.02 6.61
C ASP A 87 6.16 9.50 6.97
N THR A 88 5.94 10.36 5.96
CA THR A 88 5.52 11.74 6.19
C THR A 88 4.17 11.80 6.91
N PHE A 89 3.18 11.01 6.46
CA PHE A 89 1.88 10.93 7.15
C PHE A 89 2.02 10.39 8.57
N VAL A 90 2.83 9.35 8.78
CA VAL A 90 3.14 8.81 10.11
C VAL A 90 3.69 9.91 11.03
N ARG A 91 4.73 10.62 10.58
CA ARG A 91 5.35 11.72 11.37
C ARG A 91 4.38 12.86 11.65
N MET A 92 3.59 13.28 10.65
CA MET A 92 2.60 14.34 10.80
C MET A 92 1.51 13.96 11.82
N HIS A 93 0.99 12.74 11.78
CA HIS A 93 -0.02 12.28 12.73
C HIS A 93 0.55 12.15 14.14
N ARG A 94 1.79 11.62 14.29
CA ARG A 94 2.49 11.60 15.59
C ARG A 94 2.67 13.02 16.14
N ALA A 95 3.13 13.95 15.30
CA ALA A 95 3.27 15.36 15.69
C ALA A 95 1.93 16.03 16.02
N ALA A 96 0.83 15.55 15.46
CA ALA A 96 -0.52 16.04 15.74
C ALA A 96 -1.16 15.42 16.98
N GLY A 97 -0.50 14.46 17.67
CA GLY A 97 -0.97 13.84 18.91
C GLY A 97 -1.69 12.52 18.75
N TYR A 98 -1.62 11.88 17.59
CA TYR A 98 -2.12 10.52 17.40
C TYR A 98 -1.09 9.50 17.90
N ASP A 99 -1.58 8.40 18.47
CA ASP A 99 -0.82 7.16 18.67
C ASP A 99 -0.83 6.39 17.33
N VAL A 100 0.33 6.43 16.63
CA VAL A 100 0.41 5.94 15.24
C VAL A 100 1.15 4.63 15.18
N THR A 101 0.51 3.61 14.63
CA THR A 101 1.14 2.37 14.18
C THR A 101 1.46 2.47 12.68
N ALA A 102 2.74 2.49 12.33
CA ALA A 102 3.19 2.37 10.94
C ALA A 102 3.22 0.89 10.55
N GLU A 103 2.36 0.50 9.63
CA GLU A 103 2.12 -0.90 9.25
C GLU A 103 2.73 -1.21 7.88
N TYR A 104 3.37 -2.38 7.80
CA TYR A 104 3.83 -2.98 6.55
C TYR A 104 3.11 -4.31 6.31
N TYR A 105 2.31 -4.39 5.25
CA TYR A 105 1.71 -5.64 4.81
C TYR A 105 2.71 -6.46 4.00
N VAL A 106 2.99 -7.66 4.43
CA VAL A 106 3.98 -8.56 3.81
C VAL A 106 3.26 -9.53 2.89
N ASP A 107 3.46 -9.39 1.57
CA ASP A 107 3.06 -10.39 0.57
C ASP A 107 4.06 -11.56 0.68
N ASP A 108 3.81 -12.47 1.61
CA ASP A 108 4.65 -13.60 1.97
C ASP A 108 4.21 -14.91 1.29
N MET A 109 3.23 -14.83 0.41
CA MET A 109 2.70 -15.96 -0.35
C MET A 109 2.36 -15.55 -1.79
N GLY A 110 1.90 -16.48 -2.59
CA GLY A 110 1.50 -16.21 -3.97
C GLY A 110 2.64 -16.30 -4.98
N LYS A 111 2.32 -15.93 -6.23
CA LYS A 111 3.16 -16.29 -7.39
C LYS A 111 4.57 -15.71 -7.37
N GLN A 112 4.77 -14.51 -6.82
CA GLN A 112 6.09 -13.87 -6.84
C GLN A 112 7.04 -14.54 -5.84
N VAL A 113 6.55 -14.83 -4.65
CA VAL A 113 7.31 -15.57 -3.64
C VAL A 113 7.53 -17.01 -4.11
N GLY A 114 6.52 -17.65 -4.69
CA GLY A 114 6.64 -19.00 -5.28
C GLY A 114 7.71 -19.08 -6.37
N ILE A 115 7.82 -18.08 -7.26
CA ILE A 115 8.88 -18.02 -8.27
C ILE A 115 10.25 -17.91 -7.62
N LEU A 116 10.41 -17.05 -6.62
CA LEU A 116 11.70 -16.89 -5.92
C LEU A 116 12.08 -18.18 -5.16
N CYS A 117 11.16 -18.78 -4.44
CA CYS A 117 11.36 -20.03 -3.72
C CYS A 117 11.78 -21.15 -4.67
N TRP A 118 10.99 -21.37 -5.73
CA TRP A 118 11.29 -22.35 -6.76
C TRP A 118 12.70 -22.14 -7.35
N ALA A 119 13.08 -20.91 -7.66
CA ALA A 119 14.36 -20.56 -8.24
C ALA A 119 15.52 -20.93 -7.31
N LEU A 120 15.43 -20.57 -6.04
CA LEU A 120 16.47 -20.85 -5.04
C LEU A 120 16.66 -22.35 -4.78
N GLU A 121 15.63 -23.16 -4.99
CA GLU A 121 15.68 -24.61 -4.79
C GLU A 121 16.15 -25.40 -6.04
N ASN A 122 15.92 -24.86 -7.24
CA ASN A 122 16.11 -25.59 -8.49
C ASN A 122 17.22 -25.06 -9.39
N LEU A 123 17.73 -23.84 -9.14
CA LEU A 123 18.77 -23.23 -9.96
C LEU A 123 20.06 -23.04 -9.14
N ASP A 124 21.18 -23.48 -9.69
CA ASP A 124 22.49 -23.08 -9.19
C ASP A 124 22.92 -21.73 -9.79
N GLU A 125 23.97 -21.14 -9.20
CA GLU A 125 24.49 -19.84 -9.60
C GLU A 125 24.94 -19.81 -11.08
N GLY A 126 25.57 -20.87 -11.55
CA GLY A 126 26.04 -20.98 -12.95
C GLY A 126 24.85 -20.93 -13.94
N ARG A 127 23.77 -21.67 -13.62
CA ARG A 127 22.55 -21.66 -14.45
C ARG A 127 21.85 -20.31 -14.42
N VAL A 128 21.82 -19.65 -13.24
CA VAL A 128 21.26 -18.29 -13.10
C VAL A 128 22.00 -17.32 -14.01
N HIS A 129 23.32 -17.28 -13.96
CA HIS A 129 24.14 -16.39 -14.82
C HIS A 129 23.91 -16.68 -16.32
N SER A 130 23.92 -17.96 -16.72
CA SER A 130 23.64 -18.34 -18.11
C SER A 130 22.29 -17.83 -18.61
N LEU A 131 21.22 -17.99 -17.82
CA LEU A 131 19.88 -17.55 -18.16
C LEU A 131 19.78 -16.02 -18.28
N LEU A 132 20.44 -15.29 -17.38
CA LEU A 132 20.47 -13.83 -17.41
C LEU A 132 21.20 -13.31 -18.66
N ASP A 133 22.35 -13.87 -18.99
CA ASP A 133 23.14 -13.52 -20.18
C ASP A 133 22.37 -13.82 -21.48
N GLU A 134 21.70 -14.98 -21.57
CA GLU A 134 20.80 -15.35 -22.67
C GLU A 134 19.64 -14.38 -22.79
N GLY A 135 19.11 -13.88 -21.67
CA GLY A 135 18.01 -12.92 -21.59
C GLY A 135 18.43 -11.46 -21.80
N GLY A 136 19.73 -11.17 -21.93
CA GLY A 136 20.26 -9.82 -22.07
C GLY A 136 20.15 -8.99 -20.79
N ILE A 137 20.04 -9.63 -19.62
CA ILE A 137 20.07 -9.00 -18.31
C ILE A 137 21.50 -9.10 -17.79
N THR A 138 22.05 -7.98 -17.28
CA THR A 138 23.42 -8.05 -16.75
C THR A 138 23.48 -8.95 -15.52
N SER A 139 24.37 -9.96 -15.59
CA SER A 139 24.67 -10.86 -14.50
C SER A 139 25.83 -10.37 -13.63
N GLU A 140 26.43 -9.21 -13.97
CA GLU A 140 27.51 -8.64 -13.18
C GLU A 140 27.02 -8.30 -11.75
N PRO A 141 27.84 -8.61 -10.73
CA PRO A 141 27.48 -8.29 -9.36
C PRO A 141 27.22 -6.79 -9.20
N SER A 142 26.05 -6.47 -8.64
CA SER A 142 25.77 -5.09 -8.19
C SER A 142 26.88 -4.63 -7.23
N PRO A 143 27.21 -3.32 -7.17
CA PRO A 143 28.05 -2.76 -6.11
C PRO A 143 27.57 -3.08 -4.67
N HIS A 144 26.35 -3.60 -4.55
CA HIS A 144 25.71 -4.02 -3.30
C HIS A 144 25.39 -5.51 -3.28
N SER A 145 26.16 -6.33 -3.99
CA SER A 145 25.93 -7.78 -4.11
C SER A 145 25.97 -8.56 -2.78
N GLU A 146 26.59 -7.99 -1.74
CA GLU A 146 26.54 -8.54 -0.38
C GLU A 146 25.17 -8.41 0.27
N LYS A 147 24.28 -7.55 -0.23
CA LYS A 147 22.90 -7.43 0.24
C LYS A 147 22.03 -8.53 -0.36
N HIS A 148 21.30 -9.23 0.47
CA HIS A 148 20.49 -10.36 0.06
C HIS A 148 19.39 -10.01 -0.98
N ASP A 149 18.81 -8.82 -0.91
CA ASP A 149 17.82 -8.36 -1.89
C ASP A 149 18.45 -8.20 -3.29
N HIS A 150 19.68 -7.70 -3.38
CA HIS A 150 20.45 -7.59 -4.63
C HIS A 150 20.95 -8.94 -5.14
N ALA A 151 21.33 -9.85 -4.26
CA ALA A 151 21.76 -11.18 -4.65
C ALA A 151 20.56 -12.01 -5.17
N ARG A 152 19.50 -12.13 -4.38
CA ARG A 152 18.36 -13.01 -4.67
C ARG A 152 17.50 -12.57 -5.84
N VAL A 153 17.51 -11.29 -6.22
CA VAL A 153 16.77 -10.81 -7.41
C VAL A 153 17.24 -11.52 -8.69
N LEU A 154 18.50 -11.92 -8.77
CA LEU A 154 19.05 -12.62 -9.94
C LEU A 154 18.34 -13.97 -10.16
N TRP A 155 18.09 -14.72 -9.07
CA TRP A 155 17.29 -15.97 -9.13
C TRP A 155 15.86 -15.72 -9.58
N TYR A 156 15.23 -14.69 -9.03
CA TYR A 156 13.87 -14.30 -9.43
C TYR A 156 13.79 -13.94 -10.92
N GLN A 157 14.76 -13.19 -11.44
CA GLN A 157 14.84 -12.80 -12.84
C GLN A 157 15.12 -14.00 -13.75
N ALA A 158 16.09 -14.84 -13.40
CA ALA A 158 16.43 -16.06 -14.13
C ALA A 158 15.23 -17.01 -14.24
N ALA A 159 14.50 -17.24 -13.14
CA ALA A 159 13.29 -18.08 -13.15
C ALA A 159 12.18 -17.50 -14.04
N ASN A 160 11.99 -16.16 -14.06
CA ASN A 160 11.04 -15.54 -14.96
C ASN A 160 11.40 -15.72 -16.44
N LEU A 161 12.70 -15.70 -16.80
CA LEU A 161 13.17 -16.00 -18.15
C LEU A 161 12.95 -17.46 -18.51
N LEU A 162 13.34 -18.38 -17.63
CA LEU A 162 13.20 -19.82 -17.84
C LEU A 162 11.73 -20.23 -17.96
N LYS A 163 10.85 -19.67 -17.13
CA LYS A 163 9.41 -19.91 -17.18
C LYS A 163 8.76 -19.58 -18.52
N ALA A 164 9.32 -18.61 -19.26
CA ALA A 164 8.84 -18.29 -20.61
C ALA A 164 9.22 -19.36 -21.65
N GLN A 165 10.18 -20.23 -21.35
CA GLN A 165 10.74 -21.25 -22.23
C GLN A 165 10.35 -22.67 -21.80
N ASP A 166 10.10 -22.90 -20.51
CA ASP A 166 9.84 -24.20 -19.91
C ASP A 166 8.57 -24.19 -19.05
N ALA A 167 7.53 -24.86 -19.54
CA ALA A 167 6.25 -24.96 -18.85
C ALA A 167 6.33 -25.71 -17.50
N SER A 168 7.35 -26.55 -17.28
CA SER A 168 7.53 -27.28 -16.02
C SER A 168 7.82 -26.32 -14.84
N VAL A 169 8.46 -25.20 -15.12
CA VAL A 169 8.71 -24.14 -14.12
C VAL A 169 7.38 -23.52 -13.63
N ASP A 170 6.49 -23.20 -14.57
CA ASP A 170 5.16 -22.65 -14.20
C ASP A 170 4.33 -23.67 -13.43
N ALA A 171 4.43 -24.95 -13.77
CA ALA A 171 3.76 -26.05 -13.06
C ALA A 171 4.29 -26.16 -11.61
N GLY A 172 5.61 -26.22 -11.41
CA GLY A 172 6.19 -26.28 -10.07
C GLY A 172 5.91 -25.05 -9.20
N VAL A 173 5.93 -23.84 -9.80
CA VAL A 173 5.53 -22.63 -9.09
C VAL A 173 4.03 -22.66 -8.73
N THR A 174 3.18 -23.16 -9.63
CA THR A 174 1.74 -23.27 -9.37
C THR A 174 1.44 -24.23 -8.22
N GLU A 175 2.13 -25.37 -8.17
CA GLU A 175 2.03 -26.34 -7.06
C GLU A 175 2.40 -25.69 -5.72
N LEU A 176 3.54 -24.99 -5.65
CA LEU A 176 3.95 -24.27 -4.44
C LEU A 176 2.92 -23.21 -4.00
N VAL A 177 2.38 -22.46 -4.95
CA VAL A 177 1.33 -21.46 -4.64
C VAL A 177 0.07 -22.13 -4.13
N GLN A 178 -0.37 -23.23 -4.74
CA GLN A 178 -1.54 -23.97 -4.29
C GLN A 178 -1.36 -24.50 -2.86
N LEU A 179 -0.24 -25.16 -2.56
CA LEU A 179 0.05 -25.63 -1.22
C LEU A 179 0.10 -24.49 -0.19
N SER A 180 0.63 -23.32 -0.57
CA SER A 180 0.60 -22.15 0.32
C SER A 180 -0.83 -21.63 0.57
N GLU A 181 -1.72 -21.72 -0.41
CA GLU A 181 -3.15 -21.39 -0.26
C GLU A 181 -3.91 -22.44 0.57
N GLU A 182 -3.39 -23.65 0.68
CA GLU A 182 -3.88 -24.73 1.56
C GLU A 182 -3.28 -24.66 2.98
N ALA A 183 -2.51 -23.62 3.30
CA ALA A 183 -1.80 -23.40 4.57
C ALA A 183 -0.77 -24.50 4.90
N ASP A 184 -0.13 -25.09 3.89
CA ASP A 184 0.94 -26.07 4.12
C ASP A 184 2.13 -25.41 4.84
N GLU A 185 2.39 -25.83 6.07
CA GLU A 185 3.37 -25.22 6.95
C GLU A 185 4.81 -25.33 6.39
N ASP A 186 5.15 -26.45 5.73
CA ASP A 186 6.49 -26.63 5.13
C ASP A 186 6.70 -25.63 3.99
N VAL A 187 5.71 -25.48 3.10
CA VAL A 187 5.78 -24.53 1.99
C VAL A 187 5.81 -23.07 2.50
N LEU A 188 5.03 -22.72 3.51
CA LEU A 188 5.08 -21.38 4.10
C LEU A 188 6.44 -21.08 4.72
N ASN A 189 7.07 -22.04 5.40
CA ASN A 189 8.43 -21.91 5.95
C ASN A 189 9.50 -21.78 4.84
N ARG A 190 9.37 -22.50 3.76
CA ARG A 190 10.24 -22.38 2.58
C ARG A 190 10.08 -21.00 1.92
N PHE A 191 8.86 -20.51 1.80
CA PHE A 191 8.57 -19.15 1.31
C PHE A 191 9.22 -18.12 2.21
N GLU A 192 9.07 -18.23 3.54
CA GLU A 192 9.72 -17.31 4.48
C GLU A 192 11.24 -17.33 4.32
N SER A 193 11.85 -18.51 4.22
CA SER A 193 13.28 -18.65 3.98
C SER A 193 13.73 -17.99 2.66
N ALA A 194 12.87 -17.96 1.66
CA ALA A 194 13.14 -17.34 0.37
C ALA A 194 13.01 -15.82 0.40
N TYR A 195 11.90 -15.29 0.94
CA TYR A 195 11.61 -13.85 0.86
C TYR A 195 12.22 -13.03 2.01
N GLN A 196 12.33 -13.58 3.22
CA GLN A 196 12.73 -12.80 4.41
C GLN A 196 14.07 -12.07 4.22
N PRO A 197 15.13 -12.68 3.71
CA PRO A 197 16.39 -11.97 3.46
C PRO A 197 16.25 -10.84 2.41
N VAL A 198 15.33 -10.97 1.47
CA VAL A 198 15.04 -9.88 0.51
C VAL A 198 14.34 -8.72 1.23
N LEU A 199 13.35 -9.04 2.07
CA LEU A 199 12.65 -8.04 2.88
C LEU A 199 13.63 -7.31 3.80
N ASP A 200 14.52 -8.04 4.48
CA ASP A 200 15.54 -7.44 5.36
C ASP A 200 16.46 -6.46 4.61
N GLY A 201 16.90 -6.82 3.40
CA GLY A 201 17.66 -5.93 2.54
C GLY A 201 16.88 -4.67 2.10
N MET A 202 15.59 -4.81 1.81
CA MET A 202 14.71 -3.68 1.51
C MET A 202 14.53 -2.76 2.73
N LEU A 203 14.33 -3.35 3.92
CA LEU A 203 14.18 -2.62 5.18
C LEU A 203 15.47 -1.88 5.57
N GLU A 204 16.65 -2.45 5.29
CA GLU A 204 17.92 -1.76 5.45
C GLU A 204 17.96 -0.48 4.59
N THR A 205 17.55 -0.58 3.31
CA THR A 205 17.47 0.59 2.42
C THR A 205 16.50 1.64 2.95
N LEU A 206 15.32 1.24 3.41
CA LEU A 206 14.31 2.13 4.02
C LEU A 206 14.85 2.77 5.31
N GLY A 207 15.52 2.00 6.16
CA GLY A 207 16.16 2.50 7.38
C GLY A 207 17.22 3.58 7.11
N ARG A 208 18.00 3.45 6.03
CA ARG A 208 18.94 4.51 5.58
C ARG A 208 18.22 5.80 5.15
N MET A 209 16.95 5.72 4.75
CA MET A 209 16.08 6.87 4.48
C MET A 209 15.38 7.38 5.76
N GLY A 210 15.60 6.74 6.91
CA GLY A 210 14.94 7.06 8.18
C GLY A 210 13.48 6.59 8.24
N ILE A 211 13.08 5.64 7.40
CA ILE A 211 11.73 5.10 7.32
C ILE A 211 11.70 3.77 8.06
N HIS A 212 10.82 3.68 9.06
CA HIS A 212 10.69 2.52 9.94
C HIS A 212 9.22 2.16 10.13
N PHE A 213 8.96 0.88 10.43
CA PHE A 213 7.64 0.34 10.69
C PHE A 213 7.55 -0.20 12.11
N ASP A 214 6.36 -0.09 12.69
CA ASP A 214 6.09 -0.58 14.04
C ASP A 214 5.52 -2.01 13.99
N SER A 215 4.88 -2.38 12.88
CA SER A 215 4.20 -3.66 12.71
C SER A 215 4.37 -4.22 11.30
N PHE A 216 4.45 -5.55 11.21
CA PHE A 216 4.54 -6.32 9.98
C PHE A 216 3.46 -7.42 10.02
N THR A 217 2.50 -7.35 9.13
CA THR A 217 1.43 -8.35 9.05
C THR A 217 1.61 -9.19 7.78
N LYS A 218 1.78 -10.50 7.95
CA LYS A 218 1.88 -11.48 6.87
C LYS A 218 0.51 -11.79 6.26
N GLU A 219 0.44 -11.90 4.93
CA GLU A 219 -0.77 -12.27 4.19
C GLU A 219 -1.21 -13.70 4.52
N SER A 220 -0.26 -14.64 4.65
CA SER A 220 -0.50 -16.06 4.96
C SER A 220 -1.28 -16.27 6.26
N ARG A 221 -1.13 -15.35 7.22
CA ARG A 221 -1.85 -15.40 8.48
C ARG A 221 -3.36 -15.61 8.30
N PHE A 222 -3.97 -14.90 7.35
CA PHE A 222 -5.42 -14.89 7.16
C PHE A 222 -5.96 -16.16 6.48
N ILE A 223 -5.06 -16.93 5.84
CA ILE A 223 -5.36 -18.29 5.38
C ILE A 223 -5.29 -19.24 6.57
N VAL A 224 -4.18 -19.21 7.32
CA VAL A 224 -3.91 -20.10 8.45
C VAL A 224 -4.95 -19.97 9.57
N ASP A 225 -5.41 -18.75 9.88
CA ASP A 225 -6.38 -18.51 10.96
C ASP A 225 -7.86 -18.68 10.52
N GLY A 226 -8.13 -18.99 9.25
CA GLY A 226 -9.47 -19.18 8.69
C GLY A 226 -10.26 -17.88 8.44
N SER A 227 -9.63 -16.71 8.61
CA SER A 227 -10.30 -15.42 8.40
C SER A 227 -10.78 -15.26 6.96
N VAL A 228 -10.01 -15.73 5.98
CA VAL A 228 -10.35 -15.66 4.55
C VAL A 228 -11.60 -16.49 4.24
N GLU A 229 -11.69 -17.72 4.75
CA GLU A 229 -12.87 -18.56 4.53
C GLU A 229 -14.12 -17.89 5.13
N THR A 230 -13.99 -17.36 6.35
CA THR A 230 -15.05 -16.58 7.00
C THR A 230 -15.52 -15.38 6.16
N MET A 231 -14.59 -14.68 5.47
CA MET A 231 -14.96 -13.58 4.56
C MET A 231 -15.74 -14.10 3.35
N MET A 232 -15.27 -15.19 2.73
CA MET A 232 -15.94 -15.80 1.58
C MET A 232 -17.38 -16.23 1.91
N GLU A 233 -17.60 -16.94 3.03
CA GLU A 233 -18.92 -17.36 3.48
C GLU A 233 -19.88 -16.18 3.72
N LYS A 234 -19.38 -15.10 4.31
CA LYS A 234 -20.20 -13.90 4.52
C LYS A 234 -20.57 -13.21 3.21
N LEU A 235 -19.63 -13.11 2.26
CA LEU A 235 -19.90 -12.50 0.94
C LEU A 235 -20.89 -13.32 0.10
N GLU A 236 -20.92 -14.64 0.26
CA GLU A 236 -21.93 -15.49 -0.38
C GLU A 236 -23.36 -15.18 0.08
N SER A 237 -23.52 -14.60 1.26
CA SER A 237 -24.81 -14.19 1.80
C SER A 237 -25.26 -12.78 1.35
N SER A 238 -24.43 -12.05 0.60
CA SER A 238 -24.75 -10.72 0.09
C SER A 238 -25.78 -10.78 -1.05
N GLU A 239 -26.68 -9.81 -1.12
CA GLU A 239 -27.60 -9.64 -2.25
C GLU A 239 -26.87 -9.32 -3.58
N LEU A 240 -25.62 -8.89 -3.51
CA LEU A 240 -24.78 -8.61 -4.67
C LEU A 240 -24.03 -9.84 -5.19
N HIS A 241 -24.14 -10.98 -4.48
CA HIS A 241 -23.46 -12.23 -4.84
C HIS A 241 -23.91 -12.79 -6.18
N GLY A 242 -22.94 -13.28 -6.96
CA GLY A 242 -23.16 -13.99 -8.20
C GLY A 242 -22.08 -15.05 -8.44
N VAL A 243 -22.38 -16.00 -9.33
CA VAL A 243 -21.44 -17.04 -9.75
C VAL A 243 -21.26 -16.96 -11.25
N ALA A 244 -20.02 -16.90 -11.70
CA ALA A 244 -19.66 -16.88 -13.12
C ALA A 244 -19.74 -18.28 -13.75
N GLU A 245 -19.73 -18.36 -15.08
CA GLU A 245 -19.81 -19.63 -15.84
C GLU A 245 -18.69 -20.62 -15.48
N ASN A 246 -17.51 -20.10 -15.09
CA ASN A 246 -16.36 -20.91 -14.67
C ASN A 246 -16.39 -21.29 -13.17
N GLY A 247 -17.51 -21.04 -12.49
CA GLY A 247 -17.70 -21.34 -11.07
C GLY A 247 -17.08 -20.30 -10.11
N ALA A 248 -16.46 -19.24 -10.60
CA ALA A 248 -15.89 -18.19 -9.74
C ALA A 248 -17.00 -17.34 -9.10
N HIS A 249 -16.85 -17.00 -7.82
CA HIS A 249 -17.80 -16.18 -7.08
C HIS A 249 -17.40 -14.72 -7.10
N PHE A 250 -18.38 -13.83 -7.24
CA PHE A 250 -18.16 -12.39 -7.30
C PHE A 250 -19.29 -11.59 -6.63
N LEU A 251 -19.04 -10.32 -6.36
CA LEU A 251 -20.07 -9.30 -6.06
C LEU A 251 -20.27 -8.44 -7.30
N GLU A 252 -21.55 -8.22 -7.70
CA GLU A 252 -21.88 -7.28 -8.78
C GLU A 252 -22.02 -5.86 -8.22
N LEU A 253 -21.10 -4.97 -8.60
CA LEU A 253 -20.95 -3.65 -8.00
C LEU A 253 -21.47 -2.49 -8.87
N GLU A 254 -22.13 -2.77 -9.98
CA GLU A 254 -22.67 -1.72 -10.87
C GLU A 254 -23.69 -0.83 -10.13
N SER A 255 -24.58 -1.45 -9.35
CA SER A 255 -25.59 -0.76 -8.53
C SER A 255 -24.98 0.14 -7.45
N LYS A 256 -23.75 -0.15 -7.01
CA LYS A 256 -22.97 0.65 -6.05
C LYS A 256 -22.09 1.72 -6.73
N GLY A 257 -22.29 1.95 -8.04
CA GLY A 257 -21.62 3.01 -8.79
C GLY A 257 -20.19 2.68 -9.25
N VAL A 258 -19.83 1.40 -9.36
CA VAL A 258 -18.68 0.94 -10.14
C VAL A 258 -19.09 0.90 -11.60
N LYS A 259 -18.31 1.54 -12.48
CA LYS A 259 -18.63 1.66 -13.91
C LYS A 259 -17.47 1.14 -14.77
N GLY A 260 -17.77 0.69 -15.98
CA GLY A 260 -16.80 0.25 -16.96
C GLY A 260 -16.78 -1.26 -17.15
N LYS A 261 -15.63 -1.83 -17.53
CA LYS A 261 -15.50 -3.24 -17.89
C LYS A 261 -15.33 -4.20 -16.69
N SER A 262 -15.10 -3.65 -15.50
CA SER A 262 -14.82 -4.43 -14.28
C SER A 262 -15.76 -4.02 -13.16
N THR A 263 -17.06 -4.32 -13.35
CA THR A 263 -18.09 -4.10 -12.32
C THR A 263 -18.13 -5.22 -11.28
N GLN A 264 -17.53 -6.36 -11.61
CA GLN A 264 -17.49 -7.54 -10.76
C GLN A 264 -16.25 -7.56 -9.87
N PHE A 265 -16.47 -7.81 -8.58
CA PHE A 265 -15.42 -8.04 -7.60
C PHE A 265 -15.35 -9.52 -7.30
N PHE A 266 -14.43 -10.22 -7.96
CA PHE A 266 -14.21 -11.64 -7.74
C PHE A 266 -13.48 -11.86 -6.41
N TYR A 267 -13.98 -12.80 -5.58
CA TYR A 267 -13.43 -13.10 -4.27
C TYR A 267 -13.09 -14.58 -4.06
N ARG A 268 -13.68 -15.51 -4.86
CA ARG A 268 -13.41 -16.95 -4.81
C ARG A 268 -13.28 -17.51 -6.22
N ARG A 269 -12.30 -18.38 -6.45
CA ARG A 269 -12.15 -19.08 -7.73
C ARG A 269 -13.13 -20.26 -7.82
N GLY A 270 -13.33 -20.79 -9.04
CA GLY A 270 -14.20 -21.96 -9.27
C GLY A 270 -13.70 -23.24 -8.60
N ASP A 271 -12.43 -23.35 -8.29
CA ASP A 271 -11.84 -24.45 -7.50
C ASP A 271 -12.01 -24.29 -5.98
N GLY A 272 -12.61 -23.20 -5.54
CA GLY A 272 -12.86 -22.89 -4.15
C GLY A 272 -11.78 -22.05 -3.47
N SER A 273 -10.62 -21.85 -4.11
CA SER A 273 -9.52 -21.06 -3.52
C SER A 273 -9.85 -19.55 -3.50
N SER A 274 -9.22 -18.83 -2.56
CA SER A 274 -9.41 -17.38 -2.42
C SER A 274 -8.68 -16.58 -3.50
N LEU A 275 -9.14 -15.37 -3.75
CA LEU A 275 -8.39 -14.36 -4.50
C LEU A 275 -7.69 -13.39 -3.55
N TYR A 276 -6.68 -12.67 -4.05
CA TYR A 276 -5.96 -11.63 -3.30
C TYR A 276 -6.91 -10.63 -2.62
N ALA A 277 -7.99 -10.27 -3.33
CA ALA A 277 -8.98 -9.34 -2.84
C ALA A 277 -9.65 -9.81 -1.54
N THR A 278 -9.87 -11.11 -1.36
CA THR A 278 -10.48 -11.66 -0.14
C THR A 278 -9.53 -11.64 1.04
N ARG A 279 -8.24 -11.89 0.80
CA ARG A 279 -7.20 -11.76 1.82
C ARG A 279 -7.06 -10.31 2.29
N ASP A 280 -7.20 -9.35 1.36
CA ASP A 280 -7.22 -7.92 1.67
C ASP A 280 -8.43 -7.55 2.56
N LEU A 281 -9.62 -8.15 2.35
CA LEU A 281 -10.77 -7.94 3.24
C LEU A 281 -10.50 -8.45 4.67
N ALA A 282 -9.95 -9.66 4.81
CA ALA A 282 -9.60 -10.24 6.10
C ALA A 282 -8.55 -9.37 6.83
N TYR A 283 -7.55 -8.89 6.10
CA TYR A 283 -6.56 -7.96 6.62
C TYR A 283 -7.19 -6.65 7.08
N HIS A 284 -8.12 -6.06 6.34
CA HIS A 284 -8.81 -4.84 6.78
C HIS A 284 -9.64 -5.07 8.04
N GLN A 285 -10.33 -6.21 8.17
CA GLN A 285 -11.00 -6.57 9.42
C GLN A 285 -10.02 -6.65 10.59
N TYR A 286 -8.87 -7.30 10.40
CA TYR A 286 -7.83 -7.38 11.41
C TYR A 286 -7.31 -5.98 11.81
N LYS A 287 -7.02 -5.09 10.86
CA LYS A 287 -6.56 -3.72 11.16
C LYS A 287 -7.52 -2.97 12.09
N TRP A 288 -8.83 -3.16 11.93
CA TRP A 288 -9.83 -2.55 12.83
C TRP A 288 -9.77 -3.08 14.27
N THR A 289 -9.20 -4.25 14.50
CA THR A 289 -8.94 -4.74 15.86
C THR A 289 -7.73 -4.07 16.50
N GLN A 290 -6.85 -3.47 15.67
CA GLN A 290 -5.60 -2.86 16.12
C GLN A 290 -5.74 -1.35 16.37
N SER A 291 -6.63 -0.67 15.68
CA SER A 291 -6.75 0.79 15.79
C SER A 291 -8.16 1.28 15.49
N GLY A 292 -8.54 2.38 16.11
CA GLY A 292 -9.84 3.05 15.90
C GLY A 292 -9.92 3.86 14.59
N ARG A 293 -8.82 4.00 13.86
CA ARG A 293 -8.77 4.70 12.56
C ARG A 293 -7.74 4.05 11.66
N LEU A 294 -8.07 3.91 10.38
CA LEU A 294 -7.20 3.28 9.39
C LEU A 294 -6.93 4.22 8.22
N MET A 295 -5.68 4.26 7.76
CA MET A 295 -5.28 4.98 6.56
C MET A 295 -4.35 4.12 5.69
N ASN A 296 -4.63 4.06 4.38
CA ASN A 296 -3.80 3.37 3.40
C ASN A 296 -3.20 4.38 2.41
N ILE A 297 -1.91 4.23 2.08
CA ILE A 297 -1.22 5.04 1.08
C ILE A 297 -1.03 4.20 -0.19
N LEU A 298 -1.75 4.50 -1.25
CA LEU A 298 -1.81 3.68 -2.47
C LEU A 298 -1.44 4.45 -3.73
N GLY A 299 -0.89 3.75 -4.71
CA GLY A 299 -0.74 4.29 -6.06
C GLY A 299 -2.10 4.53 -6.74
N GLU A 300 -2.18 5.50 -7.62
CA GLU A 300 -3.43 5.86 -8.30
C GLU A 300 -3.98 4.75 -9.22
N ASP A 301 -3.17 3.76 -9.60
CA ASP A 301 -3.61 2.57 -10.32
C ASP A 301 -4.48 1.65 -9.47
N HIS A 302 -4.41 1.75 -8.15
CA HIS A 302 -5.25 1.01 -7.22
C HIS A 302 -6.63 1.66 -6.95
N LYS A 303 -6.96 2.81 -7.57
CA LYS A 303 -8.22 3.52 -7.32
C LYS A 303 -9.47 2.66 -7.53
N LEU A 304 -9.52 1.90 -8.62
CA LEU A 304 -10.66 1.02 -8.89
C LEU A 304 -10.72 -0.12 -7.87
N GLN A 305 -9.61 -0.80 -7.64
CA GLN A 305 -9.52 -1.91 -6.68
C GLN A 305 -9.88 -1.44 -5.27
N SER A 306 -9.33 -0.31 -4.84
CA SER A 306 -9.64 0.28 -3.52
C SER A 306 -11.12 0.62 -3.38
N LYS A 307 -11.77 1.13 -4.43
CA LYS A 307 -13.22 1.37 -4.43
C LYS A 307 -14.01 0.07 -4.31
N GLN A 308 -13.63 -0.97 -5.05
CA GLN A 308 -14.28 -2.27 -5.00
C GLN A 308 -14.11 -2.95 -3.64
N VAL A 309 -12.91 -2.94 -3.08
CA VAL A 309 -12.61 -3.42 -1.72
C VAL A 309 -13.45 -2.64 -0.69
N GLY A 310 -13.53 -1.30 -0.81
CA GLY A 310 -14.35 -0.48 0.08
C GLY A 310 -15.82 -0.91 0.09
N ILE A 311 -16.41 -1.14 -1.08
CA ILE A 311 -17.81 -1.62 -1.18
C ILE A 311 -17.95 -3.03 -0.57
N ALA A 312 -17.00 -3.94 -0.84
CA ALA A 312 -17.04 -5.28 -0.26
C ALA A 312 -16.90 -5.26 1.27
N LEU A 313 -16.10 -4.35 1.82
CA LEU A 313 -16.02 -4.12 3.27
C LEU A 313 -17.36 -3.63 3.84
N GLU A 314 -18.02 -2.68 3.16
CA GLU A 314 -19.36 -2.19 3.57
C GLU A 314 -20.39 -3.32 3.58
N GLU A 315 -20.39 -4.23 2.59
CA GLU A 315 -21.25 -5.43 2.58
C GLU A 315 -20.99 -6.37 3.78
N LEU A 316 -19.76 -6.37 4.27
CA LEU A 316 -19.36 -7.11 5.48
C LEU A 316 -19.61 -6.32 6.79
N ASN A 317 -20.23 -5.15 6.72
CA ASN A 317 -20.38 -4.19 7.83
C ASN A 317 -19.03 -3.77 8.45
N ILE A 318 -17.99 -3.69 7.64
CA ILE A 318 -16.66 -3.19 8.01
C ILE A 318 -16.47 -1.81 7.37
N GLN A 319 -16.08 -0.82 8.15
CA GLN A 319 -15.80 0.51 7.63
C GLN A 319 -14.57 0.48 6.72
N PRO A 320 -14.62 1.04 5.49
CA PRO A 320 -13.43 1.19 4.65
C PRO A 320 -12.38 2.12 5.29
N PRO A 321 -11.09 1.90 5.01
CA PRO A 321 -10.04 2.81 5.47
C PRO A 321 -10.10 4.15 4.73
N GLU A 322 -9.50 5.18 5.31
CA GLU A 322 -9.12 6.37 4.56
C GLU A 322 -8.04 6.03 3.56
N VAL A 323 -8.12 6.53 2.33
CA VAL A 323 -7.11 6.23 1.30
C VAL A 323 -6.52 7.50 0.72
N VAL A 324 -5.19 7.57 0.74
CA VAL A 324 -4.43 8.63 0.08
C VAL A 324 -3.81 8.06 -1.18
N PHE A 325 -4.17 8.62 -2.33
CA PHE A 325 -3.63 8.21 -3.62
C PHE A 325 -2.49 9.12 -4.06
N TYR A 326 -1.42 8.53 -4.59
CA TYR A 326 -0.31 9.26 -5.18
C TYR A 326 -0.09 8.86 -6.64
N ALA A 327 0.38 9.82 -7.46
CA ALA A 327 0.73 9.58 -8.84
C ALA A 327 2.06 8.82 -8.96
N PHE A 328 2.18 7.93 -9.94
CA PHE A 328 3.40 7.17 -10.20
C PHE A 328 4.62 8.04 -10.49
N THR A 329 5.76 7.54 -10.04
CA THR A 329 7.06 8.01 -10.54
C THR A 329 7.35 7.29 -11.86
N LYS A 330 7.53 8.05 -12.92
CA LYS A 330 8.00 7.56 -14.22
C LYS A 330 9.44 8.03 -14.39
N LEU A 331 10.29 7.14 -14.90
CA LEU A 331 11.58 7.52 -15.46
C LEU A 331 11.38 7.85 -16.95
N ASP A 332 12.32 8.59 -17.53
CA ASP A 332 12.27 8.97 -18.95
C ASP A 332 12.17 7.73 -19.86
N ASP A 333 12.78 6.61 -19.44
CA ASP A 333 12.79 5.31 -20.15
C ASP A 333 11.58 4.41 -19.83
N GLY A 334 10.60 4.87 -19.02
CA GLY A 334 9.38 4.13 -18.71
C GLY A 334 9.22 3.67 -17.25
N LYS A 335 8.41 2.61 -17.03
CA LYS A 335 8.17 2.03 -15.71
C LYS A 335 9.33 1.10 -15.31
N MET A 336 9.87 1.29 -14.11
CA MET A 336 10.79 0.32 -13.51
C MET A 336 10.09 -1.01 -13.24
N SER A 337 10.80 -2.11 -13.45
CA SER A 337 10.30 -3.46 -13.21
C SER A 337 11.41 -4.36 -12.67
N THR A 338 11.21 -4.93 -11.50
CA THR A 338 12.13 -5.92 -10.89
C THR A 338 12.38 -7.14 -11.79
N ARG A 339 11.47 -7.45 -12.73
CA ARG A 339 11.59 -8.59 -13.65
C ARG A 339 12.59 -8.36 -14.80
N ARG A 340 12.91 -7.11 -15.09
CA ARG A 340 13.70 -6.73 -16.28
C ARG A 340 15.10 -6.18 -15.95
N GLY A 341 15.43 -6.08 -14.67
CA GLY A 341 16.65 -5.45 -14.22
C GLY A 341 16.55 -3.94 -14.05
#